data_1511a570a8d78b879cf9e9295a4561a1
#
_entry.id   1511a570a8d78b879cf9e9295a4561a1
#
_cell.length_a   1.000
_cell.length_b   1.000
_cell.length_c   1.000
_cell.angle_alpha   90.00
_cell.angle_beta   90.00
_cell.angle_gamma   90.00
#
_symmetry.space_group_name_H-M   'P 1'
#
loop_
_entity.id
_entity.type
_entity.pdbx_description
1 polymer ?
#
loop_
_entity_poly.entity_id
_entity_poly.type
_entity_poly.pdbx_seq_one_letter_code
_entity_poly.pdbx_strand_id
1 'polypeptide(L)'
;MSLKRLIKIIIGLALLDCSISDAAAQLPGKWQARASTPVPRSEVAAVELNGKIYLMGGYVKNGDLLEEYDPANDSWRRRASLPKPLHHSGAAAVNGKIYLIGGYIPGVGSVATVYEYDPAVNRWSVKQPMPTARGALALGIADGKIYSVGGVGANGKNSAANEEYDPALDRWTKRAPLPTPRDHHAVGVVNGKLYAIAGRIDGNHDRSIAGNEEYDPKTDRWRSRAALPTVRSGIAGTVLDAKVFIFGSESNRATRRDVESYDPATNQWQRWAPMPTARHGLGVAVLGRSIYVIAGGPKPGASFSSVNEVFTP
;
A
#
# COMPACT_ATOMS: atom_id res chain seq x y z
N MET A 1 -84.12 -42.76 18.65
CA MET A 1 -83.69 -41.38 18.47
C MET A 1 -82.32 -41.23 19.14
N SER A 2 -81.26 -41.21 18.37
CA SER A 2 -79.84 -41.21 18.85
C SER A 2 -79.17 -39.95 18.34
N LEU A 3 -78.70 -39.15 19.30
CA LEU A 3 -77.98 -37.89 19.00
C LEU A 3 -76.44 -38.21 19.08
N LYS A 4 -75.80 -38.23 17.91
CA LYS A 4 -74.33 -38.37 17.83
C LYS A 4 -73.69 -37.01 18.01
N ARG A 5 -72.94 -36.82 19.06
CA ARG A 5 -72.05 -35.65 19.27
C ARG A 5 -70.75 -35.85 18.49
N LEU A 6 -70.45 -34.96 17.56
CA LEU A 6 -69.20 -34.86 16.82
C LEU A 6 -68.20 -34.00 17.61
N ILE A 7 -67.13 -34.57 18.10
CA ILE A 7 -66.00 -33.85 18.73
C ILE A 7 -65.05 -33.45 17.58
N LYS A 8 -64.86 -32.15 17.31
CA LYS A 8 -63.80 -31.64 16.43
C LYS A 8 -62.54 -31.42 17.25
N ILE A 9 -61.52 -32.19 17.00
CA ILE A 9 -60.19 -31.97 17.51
C ILE A 9 -59.50 -30.97 16.54
N ILE A 10 -59.20 -29.76 17.02
CA ILE A 10 -58.38 -28.77 16.30
C ILE A 10 -56.92 -29.04 16.71
N ILE A 11 -56.14 -29.62 15.80
CA ILE A 11 -54.71 -29.72 15.94
C ILE A 11 -54.11 -28.41 15.45
N GLY A 12 -53.71 -27.54 16.41
CA GLY A 12 -52.95 -26.35 16.10
C GLY A 12 -51.49 -26.72 15.78
N LEU A 13 -51.12 -26.63 14.50
CA LEU A 13 -49.73 -26.69 14.07
C LEU A 13 -49.07 -25.34 14.40
N ALA A 14 -48.25 -25.25 15.44
CA ALA A 14 -47.39 -24.12 15.69
C ALA A 14 -46.22 -24.21 14.71
N LEU A 15 -46.23 -23.44 13.64
CA LEU A 15 -45.07 -23.17 12.81
C LEU A 15 -44.09 -22.34 13.61
N LEU A 16 -43.02 -22.96 14.10
CA LEU A 16 -41.83 -22.22 14.57
C LEU A 16 -41.16 -21.63 13.30
N ASP A 17 -41.38 -20.36 13.09
CA ASP A 17 -40.54 -19.56 12.20
C ASP A 17 -39.15 -19.46 12.80
N CYS A 18 -38.24 -20.38 12.42
CA CYS A 18 -36.82 -20.30 12.68
C CYS A 18 -36.24 -19.32 11.65
N SER A 19 -36.39 -18.01 11.90
CA SER A 19 -35.66 -17.00 11.20
C SER A 19 -34.18 -17.11 11.56
N ILE A 20 -33.44 -17.90 10.75
CA ILE A 20 -31.98 -17.86 10.75
C ILE A 20 -31.60 -16.50 10.18
N SER A 21 -31.34 -15.52 11.05
CA SER A 21 -30.68 -14.31 10.64
C SER A 21 -29.23 -14.70 10.28
N ASP A 22 -28.96 -14.82 8.98
CA ASP A 22 -27.60 -14.79 8.45
C ASP A 22 -26.98 -13.42 8.77
N ALA A 23 -26.59 -13.22 10.01
CA ALA A 23 -25.66 -12.16 10.34
C ALA A 23 -24.33 -12.55 9.71
N ALA A 24 -24.09 -12.10 8.49
CA ALA A 24 -22.76 -12.22 7.88
C ALA A 24 -21.73 -11.73 8.90
N ALA A 25 -20.83 -12.61 9.34
CA ALA A 25 -19.86 -12.29 10.35
C ALA A 25 -19.09 -11.03 9.93
N GLN A 26 -19.17 -9.97 10.75
CA GLN A 26 -18.51 -8.71 10.44
C GLN A 26 -17.00 -8.97 10.37
N LEU A 27 -16.38 -8.58 9.25
CA LEU A 27 -14.93 -8.70 9.08
C LEU A 27 -14.21 -7.90 10.18
N PRO A 28 -13.10 -8.44 10.74
CA PRO A 28 -12.37 -7.80 11.83
C PRO A 28 -11.72 -6.50 11.40
N GLY A 29 -11.40 -5.66 12.40
CA GLY A 29 -10.77 -4.35 12.22
C GLY A 29 -11.76 -3.20 12.25
N LYS A 30 -11.25 -2.02 12.63
CA LYS A 30 -12.04 -0.80 12.77
C LYS A 30 -11.40 0.35 12.01
N TRP A 31 -12.26 1.23 11.47
CA TRP A 31 -11.84 2.43 10.76
C TRP A 31 -12.24 3.69 11.51
N GLN A 32 -11.39 4.70 11.46
CA GLN A 32 -11.64 6.03 11.99
C GLN A 32 -11.13 7.09 11.02
N ALA A 33 -11.93 8.13 10.74
CA ALA A 33 -11.49 9.29 9.99
C ALA A 33 -10.55 10.16 10.84
N ARG A 34 -9.58 10.79 10.18
CA ARG A 34 -8.63 11.75 10.74
C ARG A 34 -8.63 13.03 9.91
N ALA A 35 -7.92 14.07 10.41
CA ALA A 35 -7.78 15.33 9.68
C ALA A 35 -7.30 15.08 8.25
N SER A 36 -8.08 15.56 7.28
CA SER A 36 -7.78 15.46 5.86
C SER A 36 -6.46 16.13 5.49
N THR A 37 -5.76 15.62 4.47
CA THR A 37 -4.57 16.30 3.93
C THR A 37 -4.95 17.69 3.40
N PRO A 38 -4.09 18.69 3.56
CA PRO A 38 -4.37 20.06 3.05
C PRO A 38 -4.58 20.10 1.55
N VAL A 39 -3.92 19.23 0.79
CA VAL A 39 -3.98 19.19 -0.67
C VAL A 39 -4.40 17.82 -1.17
N PRO A 40 -5.54 17.70 -1.91
CA PRO A 40 -5.97 16.45 -2.53
C PRO A 40 -4.93 15.96 -3.55
N ARG A 41 -4.56 14.67 -3.48
CA ARG A 41 -3.61 14.07 -4.42
C ARG A 41 -3.68 12.55 -4.43
N SER A 42 -3.08 11.93 -5.44
CA SER A 42 -2.89 10.48 -5.56
C SER A 42 -1.44 10.17 -5.95
N GLU A 43 -1.10 8.91 -6.05
CA GLU A 43 0.24 8.41 -6.40
C GLU A 43 1.33 9.00 -5.50
N VAL A 44 1.00 9.04 -4.21
CA VAL A 44 1.83 9.59 -3.14
C VAL A 44 2.74 8.54 -2.53
N ALA A 45 3.83 8.99 -1.91
CA ALA A 45 4.64 8.19 -1.01
C ALA A 45 4.37 8.61 0.44
N ALA A 46 4.24 7.63 1.35
CA ALA A 46 4.06 7.90 2.77
C ALA A 46 4.99 7.02 3.62
N VAL A 47 5.47 7.56 4.73
CA VAL A 47 6.31 6.85 5.68
C VAL A 47 6.16 7.42 7.08
N GLU A 48 6.26 6.57 8.09
CA GLU A 48 6.37 7.00 9.49
C GLU A 48 7.84 7.24 9.85
N LEU A 49 8.09 8.29 10.63
CA LEU A 49 9.38 8.54 11.28
C LEU A 49 9.19 9.35 12.57
N ASN A 50 9.71 8.84 13.68
CA ASN A 50 9.70 9.51 14.99
C ASN A 50 8.30 9.94 15.46
N GLY A 51 7.29 9.07 15.28
CA GLY A 51 5.90 9.33 15.70
C GLY A 51 5.13 10.30 14.80
N LYS A 52 5.67 10.65 13.64
CA LYS A 52 5.02 11.50 12.63
C LYS A 52 4.90 10.74 11.30
N ILE A 53 3.91 11.12 10.50
CA ILE A 53 3.75 10.55 9.16
C ILE A 53 4.07 11.63 8.14
N TYR A 54 4.94 11.29 7.20
CA TYR A 54 5.37 12.18 6.12
C TYR A 54 4.73 11.72 4.81
N LEU A 55 3.99 12.64 4.17
CA LEU A 55 3.34 12.43 2.88
C LEU A 55 4.04 13.26 1.82
N MET A 56 4.56 12.59 0.78
CA MET A 56 5.48 13.18 -0.19
C MET A 56 4.99 13.06 -1.61
N GLY A 57 5.23 14.12 -2.40
CA GLY A 57 4.96 14.15 -3.82
C GLY A 57 3.50 13.90 -4.15
N GLY A 58 3.28 13.19 -5.23
CA GLY A 58 1.96 12.80 -5.72
C GLY A 58 1.57 13.48 -7.02
N TYR A 59 0.56 12.89 -7.65
CA TYR A 59 -0.02 13.42 -8.87
C TYR A 59 -0.95 14.59 -8.51
N VAL A 60 -0.46 15.80 -8.72
CA VAL A 60 -1.11 17.08 -8.37
C VAL A 60 -0.38 18.23 -9.08
N LYS A 61 -1.00 19.40 -9.20
CA LYS A 61 -0.45 20.57 -9.95
C LYS A 61 0.95 20.99 -9.49
N ASN A 62 1.37 20.81 -8.30
CA ASN A 62 2.71 21.10 -7.77
C ASN A 62 3.16 19.90 -6.95
N GLY A 63 3.59 18.83 -7.61
CA GLY A 63 3.97 17.55 -7.00
C GLY A 63 5.25 17.57 -6.17
N ASP A 64 5.73 18.74 -5.73
CA ASP A 64 6.89 18.94 -4.86
C ASP A 64 6.55 19.01 -3.36
N LEU A 65 5.35 18.56 -2.97
CA LEU A 65 4.85 18.69 -1.62
C LEU A 65 5.50 17.69 -0.66
N LEU A 66 5.90 18.18 0.52
CA LEU A 66 6.14 17.38 1.72
C LEU A 66 5.26 17.91 2.84
N GLU A 67 4.39 17.06 3.36
CA GLU A 67 3.52 17.36 4.49
C GLU A 67 3.73 16.35 5.60
N GLU A 68 3.84 16.85 6.83
CA GLU A 68 3.99 16.07 8.05
C GLU A 68 2.68 16.07 8.81
N TYR A 69 2.19 14.89 9.14
CA TYR A 69 1.03 14.68 9.99
C TYR A 69 1.46 14.35 11.41
N ASP A 70 0.85 15.04 12.37
CA ASP A 70 0.98 14.76 13.80
C ASP A 70 -0.27 14.04 14.33
N PRO A 71 -0.22 12.72 14.55
CA PRO A 71 -1.37 11.98 15.06
C PRO A 71 -1.81 12.38 16.47
N ALA A 72 -0.91 12.94 17.29
CA ALA A 72 -1.24 13.37 18.65
C ALA A 72 -2.16 14.59 18.67
N ASN A 73 -2.00 15.49 17.70
CA ASN A 73 -2.78 16.71 17.57
C ASN A 73 -3.78 16.66 16.40
N ASP A 74 -3.84 15.53 15.68
CA ASP A 74 -4.64 15.34 14.46
C ASP A 74 -4.49 16.51 13.47
N SER A 75 -3.23 16.89 13.16
CA SER A 75 -2.95 18.09 12.38
C SER A 75 -1.82 17.91 11.37
N TRP A 76 -1.87 18.68 10.30
CA TRP A 76 -0.89 18.71 9.21
C TRP A 76 -0.06 19.98 9.24
N ARG A 77 1.23 19.86 8.89
CA ARG A 77 2.09 21.01 8.62
C ARG A 77 2.95 20.80 7.38
N ARG A 78 3.20 21.87 6.65
CA ARG A 78 4.10 21.84 5.50
C ARG A 78 5.56 21.82 5.95
N ARG A 79 6.36 21.05 5.22
CA ARG A 79 7.82 20.95 5.39
C ARG A 79 8.52 21.45 4.13
N ALA A 80 9.87 21.37 4.07
CA ALA A 80 10.63 21.77 2.90
C ALA A 80 10.19 21.01 1.66
N SER A 81 9.83 21.71 0.58
CA SER A 81 9.44 21.12 -0.69
C SER A 81 10.52 20.19 -1.25
N LEU A 82 10.09 19.15 -1.98
CA LEU A 82 10.98 18.28 -2.74
C LEU A 82 11.82 19.10 -3.73
N PRO A 83 13.06 18.68 -4.03
CA PRO A 83 13.91 19.35 -5.03
C PRO A 83 13.30 19.39 -6.45
N LYS A 84 12.46 18.41 -6.78
CA LYS A 84 11.69 18.30 -8.02
C LYS A 84 10.31 17.70 -7.73
N PRO A 85 9.26 18.08 -8.50
CA PRO A 85 7.97 17.41 -8.41
C PRO A 85 8.10 15.93 -8.82
N LEU A 86 7.55 15.04 -7.97
CA LEU A 86 7.61 13.60 -8.16
C LEU A 86 6.27 12.95 -7.84
N HIS A 87 5.89 11.93 -8.60
CA HIS A 87 4.80 11.00 -8.27
C HIS A 87 5.21 9.55 -8.53
N HIS A 88 4.49 8.59 -7.97
CA HIS A 88 4.81 7.16 -8.07
C HIS A 88 6.23 6.80 -7.59
N SER A 89 6.74 7.54 -6.62
CA SER A 89 8.03 7.27 -5.97
C SER A 89 7.81 6.31 -4.79
N GLY A 90 8.87 5.59 -4.40
CA GLY A 90 8.91 4.88 -3.13
C GLY A 90 9.48 5.74 -2.01
N ALA A 91 9.00 5.54 -0.77
CA ALA A 91 9.57 6.15 0.43
C ALA A 91 10.03 5.10 1.45
N ALA A 92 11.13 5.39 2.13
CA ALA A 92 11.68 4.56 3.20
C ALA A 92 12.27 5.43 4.31
N ALA A 93 12.12 5.03 5.57
CA ALA A 93 12.74 5.70 6.71
C ALA A 93 13.84 4.80 7.29
N VAL A 94 15.08 5.28 7.29
CA VAL A 94 16.26 4.55 7.79
C VAL A 94 17.16 5.52 8.55
N ASN A 95 17.62 5.13 9.74
CA ASN A 95 18.56 5.89 10.56
C ASN A 95 18.14 7.35 10.79
N GLY A 96 16.84 7.59 11.05
CA GLY A 96 16.32 8.94 11.33
C GLY A 96 16.22 9.86 10.13
N LYS A 97 16.37 9.34 8.90
CA LYS A 97 16.20 10.04 7.63
C LYS A 97 15.13 9.38 6.79
N ILE A 98 14.55 10.16 5.87
CA ILE A 98 13.57 9.67 4.89
C ILE A 98 14.22 9.70 3.51
N TYR A 99 14.12 8.59 2.79
CA TYR A 99 14.59 8.44 1.43
C TYR A 99 13.39 8.38 0.49
N LEU A 100 13.37 9.28 -0.52
CA LEU A 100 12.39 9.27 -1.61
C LEU A 100 13.13 8.84 -2.88
N ILE A 101 12.68 7.72 -3.47
CA ILE A 101 13.47 7.01 -4.50
C ILE A 101 12.64 6.81 -5.77
N GLY A 102 13.21 7.15 -6.93
CA GLY A 102 12.61 6.98 -8.24
C GLY A 102 11.34 7.79 -8.42
N GLY A 103 10.41 7.27 -9.22
CA GLY A 103 9.16 7.93 -9.58
C GLY A 103 9.20 8.54 -10.97
N TYR A 104 8.23 9.40 -11.25
CA TYR A 104 8.14 10.16 -12.49
C TYR A 104 8.24 11.65 -12.20
N ILE A 105 9.02 12.36 -13.01
CA ILE A 105 8.96 13.82 -13.10
C ILE A 105 8.06 14.17 -14.28
N PRO A 106 7.02 15.01 -14.10
CA PRO A 106 6.14 15.46 -15.19
C PRO A 106 6.94 16.02 -16.38
N GLY A 107 6.65 15.53 -17.60
CA GLY A 107 7.34 15.94 -18.81
C GLY A 107 8.73 15.32 -19.03
N VAL A 108 9.26 14.55 -18.06
CA VAL A 108 10.57 13.86 -18.18
C VAL A 108 10.41 12.36 -18.25
N GLY A 109 9.52 11.77 -17.47
CA GLY A 109 9.32 10.33 -17.37
C GLY A 109 9.93 9.75 -16.09
N SER A 110 10.22 8.43 -16.09
CA SER A 110 10.80 7.74 -14.95
C SER A 110 12.24 8.20 -14.68
N VAL A 111 12.57 8.37 -13.41
CA VAL A 111 13.86 8.89 -12.95
C VAL A 111 14.55 7.93 -11.99
N ALA A 112 15.86 8.09 -11.85
CA ALA A 112 16.71 7.33 -10.94
C ALA A 112 17.01 8.08 -9.65
N THR A 113 16.37 9.22 -9.41
CA THR A 113 16.71 10.13 -8.30
C THR A 113 16.56 9.47 -6.93
N VAL A 114 17.46 9.83 -6.02
CA VAL A 114 17.39 9.51 -4.60
C VAL A 114 17.52 10.82 -3.83
N TYR A 115 16.49 11.17 -3.10
CA TYR A 115 16.48 12.32 -2.20
C TYR A 115 16.44 11.82 -0.76
N GLU A 116 17.33 12.33 0.08
CA GLU A 116 17.32 12.12 1.52
C GLU A 116 16.78 13.38 2.21
N TYR A 117 15.78 13.23 3.04
CA TYR A 117 15.24 14.28 3.88
C TYR A 117 15.68 14.10 5.33
N ASP A 118 16.21 15.18 5.89
CA ASP A 118 16.53 15.29 7.30
C ASP A 118 15.45 16.10 8.02
N PRO A 119 14.57 15.49 8.82
CA PRO A 119 13.52 16.20 9.52
C PRO A 119 14.04 17.13 10.63
N ALA A 120 15.24 16.86 11.20
CA ALA A 120 15.80 17.68 12.27
C ALA A 120 16.20 19.08 11.79
N VAL A 121 16.72 19.18 10.55
CA VAL A 121 17.09 20.45 9.93
C VAL A 121 16.15 20.89 8.81
N ASN A 122 15.07 20.09 8.55
CA ASN A 122 14.07 20.34 7.52
C ASN A 122 14.69 20.57 6.13
N ARG A 123 15.57 19.66 5.68
CA ARG A 123 16.37 19.87 4.46
C ARG A 123 16.48 18.59 3.64
N TRP A 124 16.48 18.72 2.31
CA TRP A 124 16.76 17.64 1.35
C TRP A 124 18.21 17.66 0.90
N SER A 125 18.77 16.47 0.66
CA SER A 125 20.04 16.26 -0.03
C SER A 125 19.87 15.23 -1.15
N VAL A 126 20.70 15.35 -2.19
CA VAL A 126 20.75 14.40 -3.30
C VAL A 126 21.74 13.30 -2.96
N LYS A 127 21.37 12.05 -3.22
CA LYS A 127 22.20 10.86 -2.99
C LYS A 127 22.50 10.17 -4.31
N GLN A 128 23.34 9.13 -4.27
CA GLN A 128 23.65 8.33 -5.46
C GLN A 128 22.38 7.79 -6.13
N PRO A 129 22.17 8.08 -7.42
CA PRO A 129 20.96 7.63 -8.11
C PRO A 129 20.92 6.11 -8.24
N MET A 130 19.70 5.56 -8.37
CA MET A 130 19.51 4.14 -8.71
C MET A 130 20.25 3.78 -10.01
N PRO A 131 20.76 2.54 -10.13
CA PRO A 131 21.30 2.07 -11.41
C PRO A 131 20.27 2.06 -12.55
N THR A 132 18.98 1.85 -12.24
CA THR A 132 17.90 1.78 -13.22
C THR A 132 16.81 2.81 -12.89
N ALA A 133 16.59 3.80 -13.76
CA ALA A 133 15.51 4.77 -13.64
C ALA A 133 14.14 4.07 -13.70
N ARG A 134 13.28 4.27 -12.69
CA ARG A 134 11.97 3.58 -12.56
C ARG A 134 10.96 4.42 -11.81
N GLY A 135 9.70 4.36 -12.25
CA GLY A 135 8.54 4.83 -11.48
C GLY A 135 7.59 3.67 -11.16
N ALA A 136 6.61 3.91 -10.30
CA ALA A 136 5.65 2.91 -9.83
C ALA A 136 6.32 1.62 -9.27
N LEU A 137 7.46 1.81 -8.65
CA LEU A 137 8.25 0.81 -7.94
C LEU A 137 7.77 0.68 -6.49
N ALA A 138 8.20 -0.37 -5.80
CA ALA A 138 7.97 -0.51 -4.37
C ALA A 138 9.29 -0.67 -3.60
N LEU A 139 9.31 -0.21 -2.34
CA LEU A 139 10.49 -0.29 -1.48
C LEU A 139 10.26 -1.25 -0.31
N GLY A 140 11.35 -1.93 0.10
CA GLY A 140 11.43 -2.69 1.33
C GLY A 140 12.68 -2.34 2.11
N ILE A 141 12.64 -2.42 3.43
CA ILE A 141 13.81 -2.18 4.31
C ILE A 141 14.16 -3.47 5.02
N ALA A 142 15.37 -3.96 4.81
CA ALA A 142 15.92 -5.12 5.52
C ALA A 142 17.36 -4.81 5.95
N ASP A 143 17.70 -5.12 7.20
CA ASP A 143 19.04 -4.95 7.78
C ASP A 143 19.64 -3.55 7.54
N GLY A 144 18.80 -2.49 7.68
CA GLY A 144 19.20 -1.09 7.49
C GLY A 144 19.43 -0.68 6.03
N LYS A 145 19.15 -1.55 5.06
CA LYS A 145 19.28 -1.29 3.62
C LYS A 145 17.91 -1.17 2.97
N ILE A 146 17.87 -0.39 1.88
CA ILE A 146 16.63 -0.12 1.13
C ILE A 146 16.68 -0.93 -0.18
N TYR A 147 15.69 -1.76 -0.42
CA TYR A 147 15.52 -2.52 -1.65
C TYR A 147 14.48 -1.84 -2.54
N SER A 148 14.86 -1.52 -3.75
CA SER A 148 13.98 -0.97 -4.79
C SER A 148 13.61 -2.07 -5.78
N VAL A 149 12.33 -2.45 -5.82
CA VAL A 149 11.84 -3.63 -6.53
C VAL A 149 10.87 -3.24 -7.65
N GLY A 150 11.04 -3.81 -8.84
CA GLY A 150 10.11 -3.67 -9.96
C GLY A 150 9.93 -2.24 -10.46
N GLY A 151 8.74 -1.92 -10.93
CA GLY A 151 8.36 -0.61 -11.49
C GLY A 151 8.47 -0.55 -13.01
N VAL A 152 8.27 0.63 -13.57
CA VAL A 152 8.34 0.92 -15.02
C VAL A 152 9.61 1.69 -15.33
N GLY A 153 10.41 1.16 -16.25
CA GLY A 153 11.65 1.78 -16.70
C GLY A 153 11.45 2.92 -17.70
N ALA A 154 12.53 3.58 -18.08
CA ALA A 154 12.50 4.70 -19.04
C ALA A 154 12.00 4.29 -20.45
N ASN A 155 12.04 3.00 -20.76
CA ASN A 155 11.50 2.45 -22.02
C ASN A 155 9.99 2.18 -21.97
N GLY A 156 9.30 2.54 -20.88
CA GLY A 156 7.87 2.30 -20.68
C GLY A 156 7.50 0.84 -20.39
N LYS A 157 8.49 -0.05 -20.16
CA LYS A 157 8.28 -1.45 -19.85
C LYS A 157 8.53 -1.77 -18.38
N ASN A 158 7.90 -2.84 -17.88
CA ASN A 158 8.18 -3.32 -16.54
C ASN A 158 9.66 -3.71 -16.40
N SER A 159 10.21 -3.35 -15.27
CA SER A 159 11.57 -3.70 -14.87
C SER A 159 11.54 -4.89 -13.90
N ALA A 160 12.45 -5.83 -14.10
CA ALA A 160 12.74 -6.88 -13.14
C ALA A 160 13.76 -6.45 -12.07
N ALA A 161 14.24 -5.21 -12.11
CA ALA A 161 15.33 -4.78 -11.23
C ALA A 161 14.92 -4.91 -9.75
N ASN A 162 15.83 -5.53 -8.99
CA ASN A 162 15.87 -5.55 -7.55
C ASN A 162 17.23 -4.98 -7.17
N GLU A 163 17.24 -3.78 -6.61
CA GLU A 163 18.46 -3.02 -6.33
C GLU A 163 18.49 -2.61 -4.86
N GLU A 164 19.58 -2.95 -4.19
CA GLU A 164 19.81 -2.64 -2.79
C GLU A 164 20.62 -1.37 -2.65
N TYR A 165 20.14 -0.43 -1.87
CA TYR A 165 20.82 0.79 -1.48
C TYR A 165 21.32 0.67 -0.04
N ASP A 166 22.59 0.95 0.17
CA ASP A 166 23.19 1.10 1.50
C ASP A 166 23.31 2.60 1.82
N PRO A 167 22.45 3.13 2.71
CA PRO A 167 22.47 4.55 3.06
C PRO A 167 23.76 5.00 3.76
N ALA A 168 24.45 4.10 4.47
CA ALA A 168 25.69 4.44 5.18
C ALA A 168 26.87 4.63 4.22
N LEU A 169 26.87 3.90 3.10
CA LEU A 169 27.91 3.95 2.08
C LEU A 169 27.52 4.79 0.86
N ASP A 170 26.27 5.26 0.80
CA ASP A 170 25.67 5.94 -0.37
C ASP A 170 25.93 5.15 -1.66
N ARG A 171 25.64 3.83 -1.64
CA ARG A 171 25.99 2.90 -2.72
C ARG A 171 24.87 1.91 -3.04
N TRP A 172 24.71 1.63 -4.33
CA TRP A 172 23.80 0.63 -4.87
C TRP A 172 24.49 -0.69 -5.20
N THR A 173 23.77 -1.80 -4.97
CA THR A 173 24.17 -3.15 -5.38
C THR A 173 23.00 -3.81 -6.10
N LYS A 174 23.23 -4.39 -7.27
CA LYS A 174 22.23 -5.20 -7.98
C LYS A 174 22.08 -6.54 -7.25
N ARG A 175 20.82 -6.99 -7.16
CA ARG A 175 20.43 -8.25 -6.55
C ARG A 175 19.67 -9.12 -7.56
N ALA A 176 19.40 -10.40 -7.19
CA ALA A 176 18.64 -11.30 -8.05
C ALA A 176 17.35 -10.65 -8.52
N PRO A 177 17.08 -10.63 -9.83
CA PRO A 177 15.93 -9.92 -10.40
C PRO A 177 14.60 -10.52 -9.96
N LEU A 178 13.56 -9.66 -9.85
CA LEU A 178 12.19 -10.05 -9.62
C LEU A 178 11.71 -11.03 -10.71
N PRO A 179 11.23 -12.24 -10.38
CA PRO A 179 10.89 -13.25 -11.38
C PRO A 179 9.75 -12.80 -12.32
N THR A 180 8.77 -12.07 -11.79
CA THR A 180 7.68 -11.50 -12.60
C THR A 180 7.78 -9.97 -12.58
N PRO A 181 8.35 -9.34 -13.63
CA PRO A 181 8.43 -7.88 -13.72
C PRO A 181 7.04 -7.26 -13.65
N ARG A 182 6.87 -6.25 -12.78
CA ARG A 182 5.56 -5.63 -12.50
C ARG A 182 5.69 -4.22 -11.99
N ASP A 183 4.62 -3.48 -12.08
CA ASP A 183 4.46 -2.13 -11.54
C ASP A 183 3.21 -2.02 -10.64
N HIS A 184 3.06 -0.91 -9.91
CA HIS A 184 1.93 -0.61 -9.03
C HIS A 184 1.60 -1.75 -8.06
N HIS A 185 2.64 -2.42 -7.59
CA HIS A 185 2.61 -3.52 -6.64
C HIS A 185 3.00 -3.01 -5.23
N ALA A 186 2.86 -3.87 -4.24
CA ALA A 186 3.30 -3.59 -2.88
C ALA A 186 4.52 -4.44 -2.50
N VAL A 187 5.36 -3.92 -1.60
CA VAL A 187 6.41 -4.68 -0.92
C VAL A 187 6.22 -4.55 0.59
N GLY A 188 6.24 -5.69 1.28
CA GLY A 188 6.33 -5.75 2.74
C GLY A 188 7.59 -6.51 3.16
N VAL A 189 8.13 -6.19 4.33
CA VAL A 189 9.31 -6.91 4.86
C VAL A 189 8.97 -7.54 6.20
N VAL A 190 9.09 -8.87 6.28
CA VAL A 190 8.83 -9.63 7.50
C VAL A 190 10.01 -10.57 7.74
N ASN A 191 10.58 -10.53 8.95
CA ASN A 191 11.73 -11.35 9.35
C ASN A 191 12.92 -11.24 8.37
N GLY A 192 13.19 -10.02 7.87
CA GLY A 192 14.29 -9.74 6.95
C GLY A 192 14.07 -10.21 5.51
N LYS A 193 12.88 -10.71 5.16
CA LYS A 193 12.52 -11.13 3.80
C LYS A 193 11.51 -10.17 3.18
N LEU A 194 11.68 -9.89 1.89
CA LEU A 194 10.78 -9.02 1.13
C LEU A 194 9.69 -9.87 0.47
N TYR A 195 8.48 -9.35 0.43
CA TYR A 195 7.33 -9.93 -0.26
C TYR A 195 6.83 -8.95 -1.30
N ALA A 196 7.07 -9.23 -2.59
CA ALA A 196 6.54 -8.45 -3.72
C ALA A 196 5.17 -9.01 -4.10
N ILE A 197 4.12 -8.21 -3.93
CA ILE A 197 2.73 -8.68 -3.95
C ILE A 197 1.92 -7.95 -5.00
N ALA A 198 1.20 -8.72 -5.83
CA ALA A 198 0.24 -8.22 -6.82
C ALA A 198 0.85 -7.25 -7.83
N GLY A 199 0.12 -6.23 -8.30
CA GLY A 199 0.58 -5.30 -9.31
C GLY A 199 0.03 -5.60 -10.70
N ARG A 200 0.59 -4.98 -11.72
CA ARG A 200 0.17 -5.15 -13.12
C ARG A 200 1.36 -5.23 -14.08
N ILE A 201 1.10 -5.67 -15.30
CA ILE A 201 2.09 -5.82 -16.34
C ILE A 201 1.93 -4.69 -17.35
N ASP A 202 3.05 -3.99 -17.65
CA ASP A 202 3.16 -2.90 -18.63
C ASP A 202 2.11 -1.80 -18.46
N GLY A 203 1.82 -1.39 -17.20
CA GLY A 203 0.85 -0.34 -16.91
C GLY A 203 -0.61 -0.69 -17.23
N ASN A 204 -0.90 -1.89 -17.72
CA ASN A 204 -2.23 -2.29 -18.17
C ASN A 204 -3.06 -2.88 -17.01
N HIS A 205 -4.18 -2.24 -16.67
CA HIS A 205 -5.08 -2.68 -15.60
C HIS A 205 -5.70 -4.06 -15.85
N ASP A 206 -5.95 -4.42 -17.12
CA ASP A 206 -6.51 -5.73 -17.50
C ASP A 206 -5.48 -6.85 -17.36
N ARG A 207 -4.20 -6.50 -17.14
CA ARG A 207 -3.10 -7.41 -16.86
C ARG A 207 -2.65 -7.34 -15.41
N SER A 208 -3.55 -7.01 -14.49
CA SER A 208 -3.30 -7.11 -13.05
C SER A 208 -3.05 -8.56 -12.66
N ILE A 209 -2.17 -8.77 -11.69
CA ILE A 209 -1.73 -10.09 -11.23
C ILE A 209 -1.94 -10.23 -9.72
N ALA A 210 -1.94 -11.48 -9.24
CA ALA A 210 -2.08 -11.82 -7.83
C ALA A 210 -0.78 -12.37 -7.21
N GLY A 211 0.30 -12.43 -8.00
CA GLY A 211 1.55 -13.07 -7.59
C GLY A 211 2.10 -12.50 -6.29
N ASN A 212 2.58 -13.39 -5.42
CA ASN A 212 3.30 -13.07 -4.20
C ASN A 212 4.65 -13.78 -4.26
N GLU A 213 5.73 -13.02 -4.32
CA GLU A 213 7.09 -13.52 -4.47
C GLU A 213 7.94 -13.05 -3.29
N GLU A 214 8.50 -14.01 -2.56
CA GLU A 214 9.39 -13.79 -1.42
C GLU A 214 10.83 -13.74 -1.89
N TYR A 215 11.54 -12.67 -1.51
CA TYR A 215 12.98 -12.53 -1.69
C TYR A 215 13.71 -12.69 -0.36
N ASP A 216 14.75 -13.53 -0.33
CA ASP A 216 15.63 -13.68 0.82
C ASP A 216 16.98 -13.01 0.51
N PRO A 217 17.29 -11.86 1.14
CA PRO A 217 18.54 -11.14 0.93
C PRO A 217 19.80 -11.95 1.30
N LYS A 218 19.68 -12.89 2.23
CA LYS A 218 20.82 -13.70 2.69
C LYS A 218 21.28 -14.72 1.64
N THR A 219 20.33 -15.23 0.86
CA THR A 219 20.60 -16.23 -0.19
C THR A 219 20.57 -15.65 -1.59
N ASP A 220 20.13 -14.38 -1.74
CA ASP A 220 19.89 -13.69 -3.00
C ASP A 220 18.94 -14.46 -3.93
N ARG A 221 17.83 -14.99 -3.39
CA ARG A 221 16.89 -15.85 -4.13
C ARG A 221 15.45 -15.45 -3.91
N TRP A 222 14.66 -15.64 -4.96
CA TRP A 222 13.20 -15.51 -4.96
C TRP A 222 12.51 -16.87 -4.89
N ARG A 223 11.32 -16.90 -4.29
CA ARG A 223 10.40 -18.05 -4.35
C ARG A 223 8.94 -17.59 -4.34
N SER A 224 8.06 -18.35 -4.99
CA SER A 224 6.62 -18.08 -4.97
C SER A 224 6.00 -18.43 -3.61
N ARG A 225 4.98 -17.65 -3.23
CA ARG A 225 4.17 -17.82 -2.02
C ARG A 225 2.68 -17.81 -2.39
N ALA A 226 1.79 -18.03 -1.41
CA ALA A 226 0.35 -18.01 -1.65
C ALA A 226 -0.07 -16.68 -2.29
N ALA A 227 -0.70 -16.76 -3.46
CA ALA A 227 -1.14 -15.60 -4.23
C ALA A 227 -2.21 -14.80 -3.47
N LEU A 228 -2.26 -13.48 -3.70
CA LEU A 228 -3.32 -12.61 -3.20
C LEU A 228 -4.68 -13.11 -3.71
N PRO A 229 -5.70 -13.31 -2.85
CA PRO A 229 -7.00 -13.84 -3.29
C PRO A 229 -7.70 -12.96 -4.32
N THR A 230 -7.45 -11.64 -4.25
CA THR A 230 -8.07 -10.64 -5.14
C THR A 230 -7.03 -10.05 -6.10
N VAL A 231 -7.09 -10.41 -7.38
CA VAL A 231 -6.21 -9.85 -8.43
C VAL A 231 -6.37 -8.34 -8.49
N ARG A 232 -5.27 -7.57 -8.31
CA ARG A 232 -5.33 -6.10 -8.26
C ARG A 232 -3.98 -5.40 -8.35
N SER A 233 -4.03 -4.13 -8.74
CA SER A 233 -2.89 -3.20 -8.86
C SER A 233 -3.30 -1.79 -8.42
N GLY A 234 -2.39 -0.83 -8.41
CA GLY A 234 -2.65 0.51 -7.85
C GLY A 234 -2.89 0.45 -6.34
N ILE A 235 -2.21 -0.47 -5.69
CA ILE A 235 -2.33 -0.82 -4.28
C ILE A 235 -1.23 -0.16 -3.44
N ALA A 236 -1.46 -0.08 -2.14
CA ALA A 236 -0.40 0.18 -1.18
C ALA A 236 -0.28 -0.95 -0.17
N GLY A 237 0.93 -1.16 0.36
CA GLY A 237 1.20 -2.20 1.35
C GLY A 237 2.07 -1.69 2.49
N THR A 238 1.87 -2.29 3.66
CA THR A 238 2.69 -2.06 4.85
C THR A 238 2.73 -3.30 5.73
N VAL A 239 3.55 -3.28 6.78
CA VAL A 239 3.68 -4.41 7.70
C VAL A 239 3.25 -4.01 9.10
N LEU A 240 2.37 -4.82 9.70
CA LEU A 240 1.99 -4.71 11.10
C LEU A 240 1.86 -6.13 11.69
N ASP A 241 2.36 -6.33 12.92
CA ASP A 241 2.31 -7.61 13.62
C ASP A 241 2.80 -8.80 12.76
N ALA A 242 3.93 -8.62 12.07
CA ALA A 242 4.55 -9.59 11.16
C ALA A 242 3.66 -10.07 10.00
N LYS A 243 2.64 -9.29 9.62
CA LYS A 243 1.77 -9.55 8.45
C LYS A 243 1.88 -8.39 7.47
N VAL A 244 1.82 -8.72 6.17
CA VAL A 244 1.81 -7.72 5.11
C VAL A 244 0.37 -7.36 4.77
N PHE A 245 -0.05 -6.14 5.07
CA PHE A 245 -1.37 -5.60 4.75
C PHE A 245 -1.37 -4.94 3.39
N ILE A 246 -2.44 -5.17 2.60
CA ILE A 246 -2.63 -4.62 1.25
C ILE A 246 -3.95 -3.86 1.21
N PHE A 247 -3.91 -2.63 0.72
CA PHE A 247 -5.05 -1.70 0.68
C PHE A 247 -5.36 -1.24 -0.74
N GLY A 248 -6.65 -1.09 -1.02
CA GLY A 248 -7.15 -0.43 -2.22
C GLY A 248 -6.85 -1.17 -3.51
N SER A 249 -7.12 -0.52 -4.59
CA SER A 249 -6.81 -0.93 -5.95
C SER A 249 -7.53 -0.04 -6.97
N GLU A 250 -7.12 -0.10 -8.21
CA GLU A 250 -7.88 0.38 -9.35
C GLU A 250 -7.98 -0.67 -10.47
N SER A 251 -9.00 -0.51 -11.28
CA SER A 251 -9.19 -1.17 -12.57
C SER A 251 -9.61 -0.12 -13.60
N ASN A 252 -9.80 -0.48 -14.85
CA ASN A 252 -10.35 0.45 -15.85
C ASN A 252 -11.77 0.96 -15.53
N ARG A 253 -12.47 0.33 -14.58
CA ARG A 253 -13.89 0.62 -14.27
C ARG A 253 -14.13 1.21 -12.90
N ALA A 254 -13.33 0.82 -11.90
CA ALA A 254 -13.58 1.19 -10.51
C ALA A 254 -12.32 1.09 -9.65
N THR A 255 -12.35 1.80 -8.52
CA THR A 255 -11.45 1.59 -7.39
C THR A 255 -12.06 0.62 -6.39
N ARG A 256 -11.25 0.01 -5.53
CA ARG A 256 -11.68 -1.00 -4.57
C ARG A 256 -11.40 -0.58 -3.13
N ARG A 257 -12.15 -1.19 -2.20
CA ARG A 257 -12.01 -0.97 -0.74
C ARG A 257 -11.35 -2.14 -0.02
N ASP A 258 -10.98 -3.19 -0.74
CA ASP A 258 -10.50 -4.43 -0.14
C ASP A 258 -9.27 -4.21 0.72
N VAL A 259 -9.27 -4.85 1.90
CA VAL A 259 -8.13 -4.94 2.81
C VAL A 259 -7.87 -6.42 3.08
N GLU A 260 -6.65 -6.84 2.78
CA GLU A 260 -6.21 -8.21 2.99
C GLU A 260 -4.83 -8.21 3.62
N SER A 261 -4.54 -9.16 4.50
CA SER A 261 -3.19 -9.35 5.03
C SER A 261 -2.67 -10.75 4.72
N TYR A 262 -1.38 -10.82 4.42
CA TYR A 262 -0.61 -12.03 4.23
C TYR A 262 0.20 -12.34 5.48
N ASP A 263 0.08 -13.55 5.98
CA ASP A 263 0.90 -14.08 7.08
C ASP A 263 1.98 -15.01 6.51
N PRO A 264 3.25 -14.59 6.50
CA PRO A 264 4.34 -15.41 5.98
C PRO A 264 4.60 -16.69 6.78
N ALA A 265 4.27 -16.73 8.06
CA ALA A 265 4.50 -17.89 8.92
C ALA A 265 3.56 -19.05 8.55
N THR A 266 2.30 -18.74 8.25
CA THR A 266 1.28 -19.75 7.86
C THR A 266 1.12 -19.86 6.35
N ASN A 267 1.68 -18.93 5.57
CA ASN A 267 1.48 -18.79 4.13
C ASN A 267 0.01 -18.61 3.74
N GLN A 268 -0.76 -17.87 4.54
CA GLN A 268 -2.20 -17.68 4.35
C GLN A 268 -2.59 -16.20 4.28
N TRP A 269 -3.75 -15.94 3.68
CA TRP A 269 -4.38 -14.63 3.58
C TRP A 269 -5.59 -14.52 4.50
N GLN A 270 -5.78 -13.32 5.05
CA GLN A 270 -6.95 -12.95 5.85
C GLN A 270 -7.60 -11.69 5.26
N ARG A 271 -8.94 -11.67 5.21
CA ARG A 271 -9.73 -10.49 4.88
C ARG A 271 -10.07 -9.67 6.12
N TRP A 272 -10.13 -8.37 5.95
CA TRP A 272 -10.43 -7.39 6.98
C TRP A 272 -11.56 -6.45 6.58
N ALA A 273 -12.08 -5.68 7.54
CA ALA A 273 -13.08 -4.65 7.29
C ALA A 273 -12.61 -3.73 6.14
N PRO A 274 -13.43 -3.55 5.08
CA PRO A 274 -13.02 -2.77 3.91
C PRO A 274 -12.85 -1.29 4.26
N MET A 275 -11.97 -0.59 3.53
CA MET A 275 -11.83 0.86 3.65
C MET A 275 -13.20 1.56 3.52
N PRO A 276 -13.48 2.62 4.29
CA PRO A 276 -14.68 3.43 4.09
C PRO A 276 -14.73 4.04 2.69
N THR A 277 -13.56 4.49 2.17
CA THR A 277 -13.44 5.12 0.84
C THR A 277 -12.58 4.26 -0.09
N ALA A 278 -13.15 3.80 -1.22
CA ALA A 278 -12.40 3.10 -2.27
C ALA A 278 -11.36 4.02 -2.90
N ARG A 279 -10.10 3.56 -3.01
CA ARG A 279 -8.99 4.42 -3.53
C ARG A 279 -7.86 3.57 -4.11
N HIS A 280 -7.08 4.21 -5.00
CA HIS A 280 -5.80 3.73 -5.52
C HIS A 280 -4.72 4.80 -5.34
N GLY A 281 -3.45 4.47 -5.58
CA GLY A 281 -2.35 5.43 -5.51
C GLY A 281 -2.27 6.15 -4.16
N LEU A 282 -2.64 5.45 -3.10
CA LEU A 282 -2.73 5.93 -1.73
C LEU A 282 -1.40 5.70 -0.98
N GLY A 283 -1.13 6.51 0.03
CA GLY A 283 -0.02 6.33 0.95
C GLY A 283 -0.44 5.51 2.17
N VAL A 284 0.47 4.68 2.68
CA VAL A 284 0.26 3.93 3.93
C VAL A 284 1.44 4.08 4.86
N ALA A 285 1.15 4.22 6.16
CA ALA A 285 2.16 4.26 7.21
C ALA A 285 1.63 3.61 8.49
N VAL A 286 2.50 2.98 9.25
CA VAL A 286 2.15 2.34 10.53
C VAL A 286 2.67 3.20 11.69
N LEU A 287 1.80 3.46 12.66
CA LEU A 287 2.19 4.05 13.92
C LEU A 287 1.50 3.31 15.08
N GLY A 288 2.31 2.73 15.97
CA GLY A 288 1.82 1.85 17.02
C GLY A 288 1.08 0.64 16.43
N ARG A 289 -0.18 0.46 16.81
CA ARG A 289 -1.04 -0.61 16.30
C ARG A 289 -2.05 -0.15 15.24
N SER A 290 -1.78 0.98 14.61
CA SER A 290 -2.69 1.60 13.64
C SER A 290 -2.00 1.80 12.29
N ILE A 291 -2.76 1.56 11.22
CA ILE A 291 -2.33 1.80 9.84
C ILE A 291 -3.07 3.02 9.31
N TYR A 292 -2.35 4.05 8.97
CA TYR A 292 -2.86 5.26 8.33
C TYR A 292 -2.88 5.07 6.82
N VAL A 293 -4.04 5.31 6.21
CA VAL A 293 -4.30 5.18 4.78
C VAL A 293 -4.70 6.55 4.25
N ILE A 294 -3.82 7.18 3.47
CA ILE A 294 -3.84 8.63 3.25
C ILE A 294 -3.89 8.95 1.77
N ALA A 295 -4.69 9.98 1.40
CA ALA A 295 -4.83 10.48 0.05
C ALA A 295 -5.30 9.39 -0.94
N GLY A 296 -4.89 9.45 -2.21
CA GLY A 296 -5.26 8.49 -3.25
C GLY A 296 -6.45 8.93 -4.08
N GLY A 297 -6.64 8.27 -5.22
CA GLY A 297 -7.70 8.54 -6.18
C GLY A 297 -8.97 7.72 -5.89
N PRO A 298 -10.15 8.34 -5.72
CA PRO A 298 -11.40 7.62 -5.50
C PRO A 298 -12.04 7.07 -6.79
N LYS A 299 -11.52 7.44 -7.95
CA LYS A 299 -11.92 6.94 -9.28
C LYS A 299 -10.68 6.49 -10.05
N PRO A 300 -10.80 5.58 -11.03
CA PRO A 300 -9.67 5.19 -11.88
C PRO A 300 -8.99 6.37 -12.55
N GLY A 301 -7.68 6.26 -12.79
CA GLY A 301 -6.87 7.26 -13.46
C GLY A 301 -6.64 8.52 -12.61
N ALA A 302 -6.53 9.68 -13.26
CA ALA A 302 -6.21 10.94 -12.60
C ALA A 302 -7.36 11.45 -11.72
N SER A 303 -7.45 10.95 -10.50
CA SER A 303 -8.38 11.41 -9.48
C SER A 303 -7.66 11.59 -8.15
N PHE A 304 -8.17 12.47 -7.28
CA PHE A 304 -7.48 12.93 -6.09
C PHE A 304 -8.40 12.99 -4.89
N SER A 305 -7.90 12.68 -3.70
CA SER A 305 -8.60 12.92 -2.44
C SER A 305 -7.67 13.44 -1.36
N SER A 306 -8.29 14.05 -0.33
CA SER A 306 -7.63 14.45 0.92
C SER A 306 -7.87 13.46 2.06
N VAL A 307 -8.46 12.32 1.78
CA VAL A 307 -8.93 11.37 2.78
C VAL A 307 -7.75 10.85 3.62
N ASN A 308 -7.93 10.87 4.94
CA ASN A 308 -7.03 10.23 5.90
C ASN A 308 -7.88 9.34 6.81
N GLU A 309 -7.70 8.06 6.68
CA GLU A 309 -8.44 7.03 7.39
C GLU A 309 -7.46 6.11 8.13
N VAL A 310 -7.78 5.79 9.38
CA VAL A 310 -6.94 4.95 10.23
C VAL A 310 -7.63 3.61 10.43
N PHE A 311 -6.88 2.56 10.17
CA PHE A 311 -7.28 1.17 10.37
C PHE A 311 -6.59 0.59 11.61
N THR A 312 -7.37 -0.04 12.48
CA THR A 312 -6.87 -0.84 13.62
C THR A 312 -7.39 -2.27 13.45
N PRO A 313 -6.49 -3.25 13.24
CA PRO A 313 -6.82 -4.66 13.09
C PRO A 313 -7.52 -5.27 14.31
#